data_ef2571481dec74795c21edbdf292a711
#
_entry.id   ef2571481dec74795c21edbdf292a711
#
_cell.length_a   1.000
_cell.length_b   1.000
_cell.length_c   1.000
_cell.angle_alpha   90.00
_cell.angle_beta   90.00
_cell.angle_gamma   90.00
#
_symmetry.space_group_name_H-M   'P 1'
#
loop_
_entity.id
_entity.type
_entity.pdbx_description
1 polymer ?
#
loop_
_entity_poly.entity_id
_entity_poly.type
_entity_poly.pdbx_seq_one_letter_code
_entity_poly.pdbx_strand_id
1 'polypeptide(L)'
;AVGLHYLDHGQMPYADEYGNLTGGTFTAKDILIQLMYARQLGQTFSIGVALKPILSFYESYSSVALGMDIGGHYHTPDSSLHLGLALRNVGWQLKGFYDEYGFQHREMLPLNLELGINYRLKHAPLRFGMTIHNLQRWDLSYPTASQDLGGQVKWYDMLFRHTIFSLDIIPKSERFYLTLSYNHRRRAEMQLADQRSLAGFALGGGVRIYKLRLGFAFSQLTKSSYVYQASLSFDIQSMLK
;
A
#
# COMPACT_ATOMS: atom_id res chain seq x y z
N ALA A 1 9.89 -9.69 12.82
CA ALA A 1 8.43 -9.91 12.70
C ALA A 1 8.15 -10.79 11.48
N VAL A 2 6.99 -11.44 11.47
CA VAL A 2 6.50 -12.21 10.32
C VAL A 2 5.11 -11.69 9.98
N GLY A 3 4.83 -11.49 8.72
CA GLY A 3 3.54 -11.10 8.19
C GLY A 3 3.04 -12.09 7.15
N LEU A 4 1.73 -12.27 7.07
CA LEU A 4 1.06 -13.06 6.04
C LEU A 4 -0.05 -12.20 5.43
N HIS A 5 -0.03 -12.08 4.11
CA HIS A 5 -1.12 -11.54 3.34
C HIS A 5 -1.73 -12.64 2.49
N TYR A 6 -3.02 -12.83 2.62
CA TYR A 6 -3.81 -13.71 1.79
C TYR A 6 -4.89 -12.89 1.09
N LEU A 7 -4.89 -12.92 -0.22
CA LEU A 7 -5.90 -12.26 -1.04
C LEU A 7 -6.63 -13.31 -1.86
N ASP A 8 -7.94 -13.38 -1.68
CA ASP A 8 -8.83 -14.21 -2.46
C ASP A 8 -9.69 -13.28 -3.34
N HIS A 9 -9.58 -13.47 -4.64
CA HIS A 9 -10.35 -12.70 -5.62
C HIS A 9 -11.76 -13.25 -5.84
N GLY A 10 -12.12 -14.32 -5.11
CA GLY A 10 -13.41 -14.98 -5.23
C GLY A 10 -13.50 -15.90 -6.45
N GLN A 11 -14.73 -16.26 -6.77
CA GLN A 11 -15.04 -17.08 -7.91
C GLN A 11 -15.35 -16.21 -9.12
N MET A 12 -14.69 -16.47 -10.23
CA MET A 12 -14.89 -15.79 -11.50
C MET A 12 -15.48 -16.76 -12.51
N PRO A 13 -16.57 -16.40 -13.22
CA PRO A 13 -17.14 -17.25 -14.25
C PRO A 13 -16.23 -17.31 -15.48
N TYR A 14 -16.20 -18.47 -16.14
CA TYR A 14 -15.58 -18.58 -17.45
C TYR A 14 -16.42 -17.86 -18.51
N ALA A 15 -15.77 -17.15 -19.41
CA ALA A 15 -16.38 -16.53 -20.58
C ALA A 15 -15.60 -16.92 -21.85
N ASP A 16 -16.29 -17.00 -22.97
CA ASP A 16 -15.68 -17.16 -24.29
C ASP A 16 -15.08 -15.83 -24.79
N GLU A 17 -14.46 -15.87 -25.97
CA GLU A 17 -13.86 -14.69 -26.61
C GLU A 17 -14.89 -13.58 -26.94
N TYR A 18 -16.18 -13.91 -26.99
CA TYR A 18 -17.29 -12.98 -27.22
C TYR A 18 -17.91 -12.45 -25.91
N GLY A 19 -17.40 -12.89 -24.75
CA GLY A 19 -17.92 -12.50 -23.43
C GLY A 19 -19.14 -13.29 -22.97
N ASN A 20 -19.54 -14.37 -23.66
CA ASN A 20 -20.63 -15.22 -23.20
C ASN A 20 -20.14 -16.17 -22.10
N LEU A 21 -20.95 -16.34 -21.06
CA LEU A 21 -20.63 -17.26 -19.97
C LEU A 21 -20.73 -18.71 -20.46
N THR A 22 -19.64 -19.45 -20.39
CA THR A 22 -19.54 -20.84 -20.87
C THR A 22 -19.90 -21.89 -19.81
N GLY A 23 -20.25 -21.43 -18.60
CA GLY A 23 -20.51 -22.28 -17.44
C GLY A 23 -19.21 -22.66 -16.70
N GLY A 24 -19.35 -22.91 -15.39
CA GLY A 24 -18.19 -23.13 -14.51
C GLY A 24 -17.58 -21.84 -13.97
N THR A 25 -16.73 -21.99 -12.95
CA THR A 25 -16.02 -20.88 -12.30
C THR A 25 -14.59 -21.29 -11.98
N PHE A 26 -13.69 -20.32 -11.93
CA PHE A 26 -12.32 -20.50 -11.43
C PHE A 26 -12.05 -19.56 -10.26
N THR A 27 -10.97 -19.81 -9.54
CA THR A 27 -10.53 -18.96 -8.42
C THR A 27 -9.15 -18.38 -8.70
N ALA A 28 -8.92 -17.17 -8.16
CA ALA A 28 -7.62 -16.53 -8.15
C ALA A 28 -7.22 -16.17 -6.71
N LYS A 29 -5.98 -16.46 -6.32
CA LYS A 29 -5.49 -16.27 -4.96
C LYS A 29 -4.04 -15.84 -4.96
N ASP A 30 -3.72 -14.89 -4.07
CA ASP A 30 -2.34 -14.46 -3.84
C ASP A 30 -1.98 -14.66 -2.36
N ILE A 31 -0.79 -15.21 -2.13
CA ILE A 31 -0.21 -15.40 -0.81
C ILE A 31 1.12 -14.68 -0.78
N LEU A 32 1.28 -13.74 0.13
CA LEU A 32 2.52 -13.04 0.37
C LEU A 32 2.95 -13.25 1.82
N ILE A 33 4.14 -13.79 2.01
CA ILE A 33 4.76 -13.94 3.32
C ILE A 33 5.81 -12.84 3.47
N GLN A 34 5.84 -12.17 4.61
CA GLN A 34 6.84 -11.14 4.91
C GLN A 34 7.69 -11.57 6.11
N LEU A 35 9.00 -11.69 5.90
CA LEU A 35 9.97 -11.91 6.95
C LEU A 35 10.72 -10.60 7.17
N MET A 36 10.51 -9.97 8.33
CA MET A 36 11.01 -8.63 8.61
C MET A 36 12.02 -8.65 9.74
N TYR A 37 13.16 -8.01 9.51
CA TYR A 37 14.17 -7.73 10.52
C TYR A 37 14.45 -6.24 10.56
N ALA A 38 14.49 -5.66 11.77
CA ALA A 38 14.86 -4.28 11.97
C ALA A 38 15.80 -4.14 13.17
N ARG A 39 16.76 -3.23 13.05
CA ARG A 39 17.73 -2.92 14.10
C ARG A 39 17.82 -1.42 14.31
N GLN A 40 17.78 -1.01 15.56
CA GLN A 40 18.06 0.36 15.94
C GLN A 40 19.58 0.59 15.98
N LEU A 41 20.03 1.64 15.31
CA LEU A 41 21.42 2.10 15.28
C LEU A 41 21.52 3.42 16.06
N GLY A 42 22.01 3.33 17.29
CA GLY A 42 22.00 4.47 18.20
C GLY A 42 20.59 4.80 18.72
N GLN A 43 20.36 6.08 19.07
CA GLN A 43 19.13 6.52 19.74
C GLN A 43 18.04 6.99 18.74
N THR A 44 18.43 7.44 17.55
CA THR A 44 17.56 8.18 16.64
C THR A 44 17.40 7.51 15.26
N PHE A 45 18.22 6.53 14.95
CA PHE A 45 18.22 5.90 13.63
C PHE A 45 17.93 4.40 13.71
N SER A 46 17.17 3.89 12.74
CA SER A 46 16.87 2.46 12.61
C SER A 46 16.93 2.05 11.14
N ILE A 47 17.36 0.83 10.90
CA ILE A 47 17.32 0.21 9.56
C ILE A 47 16.50 -1.06 9.61
N GLY A 48 15.90 -1.41 8.48
CA GLY A 48 15.10 -2.61 8.35
C GLY A 48 15.21 -3.23 6.97
N VAL A 49 15.00 -4.53 6.93
CA VAL A 49 14.90 -5.33 5.71
C VAL A 49 13.72 -6.26 5.83
N ALA A 50 13.00 -6.47 4.73
CA ALA A 50 11.95 -7.46 4.62
C ALA A 50 12.17 -8.34 3.39
N LEU A 51 12.03 -9.65 3.56
CA LEU A 51 12.01 -10.62 2.47
C LEU A 51 10.55 -11.03 2.22
N LYS A 52 10.15 -11.07 0.94
CA LYS A 52 8.76 -11.26 0.53
C LYS A 52 8.63 -12.33 -0.55
N PRO A 53 8.58 -13.63 -0.22
CA PRO A 53 8.09 -14.64 -1.13
C PRO A 53 6.59 -14.40 -1.43
N ILE A 54 6.24 -14.44 -2.72
CA ILE A 54 4.90 -14.23 -3.25
C ILE A 54 4.52 -15.44 -4.08
N LEU A 55 3.36 -16.01 -3.80
CA LEU A 55 2.79 -17.15 -4.51
C LEU A 55 1.44 -16.72 -5.08
N SER A 56 1.27 -16.83 -6.38
CA SER A 56 0.03 -16.50 -7.08
C SER A 56 -0.52 -17.72 -7.78
N PHE A 57 -1.81 -17.95 -7.61
CA PHE A 57 -2.55 -19.06 -8.21
C PHE A 57 -3.76 -18.51 -8.92
N TYR A 58 -3.79 -18.64 -10.24
CA TYR A 58 -4.87 -18.18 -11.09
C TYR A 58 -5.35 -19.36 -11.94
N GLU A 59 -6.55 -19.88 -11.64
CA GLU A 59 -7.08 -21.08 -12.31
C GLU A 59 -6.11 -22.26 -12.19
N SER A 60 -5.54 -22.72 -13.33
CA SER A 60 -4.53 -23.77 -13.45
C SER A 60 -3.09 -23.24 -13.42
N TYR A 61 -2.90 -21.93 -13.49
CA TYR A 61 -1.60 -21.30 -13.57
C TYR A 61 -1.07 -20.90 -12.18
N SER A 62 0.23 -20.99 -12.01
CA SER A 62 0.89 -20.54 -10.79
C SER A 62 2.16 -19.73 -11.08
N SER A 63 2.39 -18.71 -10.28
CA SER A 63 3.58 -17.87 -10.34
C SER A 63 4.25 -17.80 -8.95
N VAL A 64 5.55 -17.69 -8.95
CA VAL A 64 6.36 -17.50 -7.74
C VAL A 64 7.27 -16.30 -7.94
N ALA A 65 7.22 -15.35 -7.04
CA ALA A 65 8.11 -14.21 -7.04
C ALA A 65 8.83 -14.04 -5.69
N LEU A 66 9.98 -13.41 -5.73
CA LEU A 66 10.74 -13.05 -4.56
C LEU A 66 11.04 -11.56 -4.59
N GLY A 67 10.55 -10.85 -3.59
CA GLY A 67 10.78 -9.44 -3.37
C GLY A 67 11.56 -9.16 -2.09
N MET A 68 12.21 -8.01 -2.04
CA MET A 68 12.89 -7.50 -0.86
C MET A 68 12.57 -6.01 -0.69
N ASP A 69 12.37 -5.60 0.56
CA ASP A 69 12.30 -4.19 0.94
C ASP A 69 13.49 -3.85 1.82
N ILE A 70 14.03 -2.64 1.66
CA ILE A 70 15.08 -2.08 2.50
C ILE A 70 14.64 -0.68 2.92
N GLY A 71 14.79 -0.33 4.19
CA GLY A 71 14.40 0.98 4.68
C GLY A 71 15.24 1.49 5.82
N GLY A 72 15.29 2.83 5.92
CA GLY A 72 15.88 3.56 7.02
C GLY A 72 14.85 4.50 7.64
N HIS A 73 14.90 4.65 8.94
CA HIS A 73 14.03 5.53 9.69
C HIS A 73 14.86 6.36 10.67
N TYR A 74 14.65 7.66 10.66
CA TYR A 74 15.23 8.61 11.56
C TYR A 74 14.13 9.29 12.37
N HIS A 75 14.36 9.52 13.66
CA HIS A 75 13.51 10.38 14.46
C HIS A 75 14.35 11.32 15.34
N THR A 76 13.81 12.49 15.59
CA THR A 76 14.43 13.43 16.54
C THR A 76 14.36 12.87 17.98
N PRO A 77 15.27 13.26 18.88
CA PRO A 77 15.27 12.77 20.26
C PRO A 77 13.95 13.00 21.01
N ASP A 78 13.24 14.06 20.68
CA ASP A 78 11.91 14.38 21.23
C ASP A 78 10.75 13.68 20.50
N SER A 79 11.06 12.82 19.49
CA SER A 79 10.09 12.09 18.68
C SER A 79 9.01 12.98 18.03
N SER A 80 9.32 14.26 17.79
CA SER A 80 8.41 15.18 17.12
C SER A 80 8.46 15.05 15.61
N LEU A 81 9.64 14.79 15.02
CA LEU A 81 9.87 14.61 13.61
C LEU A 81 10.34 13.17 13.34
N HIS A 82 9.73 12.53 12.38
CA HIS A 82 10.11 11.22 11.84
C HIS A 82 10.32 11.32 10.34
N LEU A 83 11.45 10.80 9.87
CA LEU A 83 11.78 10.69 8.46
C LEU A 83 11.98 9.22 8.12
N GLY A 84 11.47 8.78 6.99
CA GLY A 84 11.63 7.42 6.51
C GLY A 84 12.00 7.42 5.04
N LEU A 85 12.93 6.55 4.66
CA LEU A 85 13.27 6.25 3.27
C LEU A 85 13.15 4.74 3.09
N ALA A 86 12.44 4.29 2.06
CA ALA A 86 12.27 2.88 1.78
C ALA A 86 12.36 2.61 0.28
N LEU A 87 13.12 1.57 -0.06
CA LEU A 87 13.15 0.96 -1.38
C LEU A 87 12.39 -0.34 -1.29
N ARG A 88 11.26 -0.45 -1.99
CA ARG A 88 10.33 -1.58 -1.89
C ARG A 88 10.25 -2.37 -3.18
N ASN A 89 9.95 -3.67 -3.03
CA ASN A 89 9.73 -4.60 -4.13
C ASN A 89 10.95 -4.75 -5.05
N VAL A 90 12.16 -4.72 -4.49
CA VAL A 90 13.37 -5.11 -5.24
C VAL A 90 13.32 -6.62 -5.47
N GLY A 91 13.06 -7.06 -6.69
CA GLY A 91 12.94 -8.48 -6.98
C GLY A 91 12.27 -8.77 -8.32
N TRP A 92 12.04 -10.06 -8.57
CA TRP A 92 11.45 -10.54 -9.83
C TRP A 92 10.71 -11.86 -9.63
N GLN A 93 9.98 -12.25 -10.64
CA GLN A 93 9.36 -13.56 -10.71
C GLN A 93 10.40 -14.63 -10.97
N LEU A 94 10.48 -15.62 -10.06
CA LEU A 94 11.31 -16.82 -10.21
C LEU A 94 10.63 -17.80 -11.19
N LYS A 95 9.30 -17.90 -11.08
CA LYS A 95 8.43 -18.63 -11.98
C LYS A 95 7.33 -17.68 -12.42
N GLY A 96 7.32 -17.32 -13.71
CA GLY A 96 6.24 -16.52 -14.33
C GLY A 96 5.07 -17.40 -14.77
N PHE A 97 4.03 -16.76 -15.26
CA PHE A 97 2.92 -17.46 -15.91
C PHE A 97 3.35 -17.94 -17.29
N TYR A 98 2.74 -19.04 -17.75
CA TYR A 98 2.91 -19.53 -19.11
C TYR A 98 1.87 -18.87 -20.01
N ASP A 99 2.28 -18.50 -21.22
CA ASP A 99 1.36 -18.11 -22.28
C ASP A 99 0.73 -19.34 -22.95
N GLU A 100 -0.19 -19.13 -23.87
CA GLU A 100 -0.86 -20.20 -24.65
C GLU A 100 0.11 -21.00 -25.53
N TYR A 101 1.31 -20.46 -25.83
CA TYR A 101 2.37 -21.13 -26.59
C TYR A 101 3.35 -21.90 -25.69
N GLY A 102 3.14 -21.87 -24.36
CA GLY A 102 3.99 -22.55 -23.39
C GLY A 102 5.28 -21.79 -23.03
N PHE A 103 5.43 -20.52 -23.44
CA PHE A 103 6.55 -19.68 -23.03
C PHE A 103 6.29 -19.07 -21.65
N GLN A 104 7.35 -19.04 -20.84
CA GLN A 104 7.29 -18.45 -19.52
C GLN A 104 7.77 -17.01 -19.54
N HIS A 105 6.89 -16.08 -19.16
CA HIS A 105 7.23 -14.67 -18.99
C HIS A 105 7.55 -14.39 -17.54
N ARG A 106 8.73 -13.81 -17.30
CA ARG A 106 9.18 -13.38 -15.96
C ARG A 106 9.32 -11.88 -15.93
N GLU A 107 8.69 -11.25 -14.96
CA GLU A 107 8.68 -9.82 -14.81
C GLU A 107 9.39 -9.39 -13.53
N MET A 108 9.92 -8.16 -13.55
CA MET A 108 10.40 -7.51 -12.34
C MET A 108 9.21 -7.07 -11.49
N LEU A 109 9.34 -7.18 -10.18
CA LEU A 109 8.36 -6.62 -9.27
C LEU A 109 8.32 -5.09 -9.41
N PRO A 110 7.17 -4.45 -9.16
CA PRO A 110 7.02 -3.00 -9.28
C PRO A 110 7.83 -2.28 -8.19
N LEU A 111 9.07 -1.96 -8.54
CA LEU A 111 10.00 -1.21 -7.68
C LEU A 111 9.34 0.11 -7.25
N ASN A 112 9.50 0.45 -5.96
CA ASN A 112 8.96 1.70 -5.43
C ASN A 112 9.94 2.32 -4.42
N LEU A 113 10.42 3.51 -4.73
CA LEU A 113 11.21 4.34 -3.83
C LEU A 113 10.28 5.34 -3.13
N GLU A 114 10.24 5.28 -1.80
CA GLU A 114 9.34 6.04 -0.95
C GLU A 114 10.10 6.90 0.04
N LEU A 115 9.66 8.15 0.23
CA LEU A 115 10.10 9.05 1.29
C LEU A 115 8.89 9.39 2.17
N GLY A 116 9.02 9.21 3.47
CA GLY A 116 8.02 9.55 4.46
C GLY A 116 8.47 10.64 5.42
N ILE A 117 7.60 11.59 5.72
CA ILE A 117 7.81 12.65 6.72
C ILE A 117 6.60 12.67 7.63
N ASN A 118 6.81 12.62 8.94
CA ASN A 118 5.76 12.79 9.93
C ASN A 118 6.21 13.81 10.97
N TYR A 119 5.33 14.77 11.27
CA TYR A 119 5.59 15.80 12.28
C TYR A 119 4.45 15.85 13.29
N ARG A 120 4.77 15.60 14.55
CA ARG A 120 3.83 15.66 15.70
C ARG A 120 3.93 17.00 16.39
N LEU A 121 2.81 17.67 16.54
CA LEU A 121 2.73 18.92 17.29
C LEU A 121 2.91 18.66 18.80
N LYS A 122 3.76 19.46 19.45
CA LYS A 122 4.06 19.30 20.90
C LYS A 122 2.88 19.66 21.81
N HIS A 123 2.07 20.61 21.39
CA HIS A 123 0.98 21.17 22.21
C HIS A 123 -0.43 20.78 21.73
N ALA A 124 -0.53 20.04 20.64
CA ALA A 124 -1.79 19.55 20.12
C ALA A 124 -1.73 18.05 19.82
N PRO A 125 -2.84 17.32 19.90
CA PRO A 125 -2.88 15.89 19.63
C PRO A 125 -2.88 15.59 18.12
N LEU A 126 -2.12 16.36 17.35
CA LEU A 126 -2.10 16.30 15.90
C LEU A 126 -0.73 15.87 15.40
N ARG A 127 -0.72 14.99 14.39
CA ARG A 127 0.44 14.61 13.63
C ARG A 127 0.13 14.74 12.14
N PHE A 128 0.96 15.49 11.43
CA PHE A 128 0.91 15.62 9.98
C PHE A 128 1.86 14.62 9.36
N GLY A 129 1.38 13.92 8.34
CA GLY A 129 2.17 12.99 7.57
C GLY A 129 2.16 13.33 6.09
N MET A 130 3.28 13.10 5.44
CA MET A 130 3.44 13.19 3.99
C MET A 130 4.27 12.01 3.54
N THR A 131 3.79 11.28 2.54
CA THR A 131 4.53 10.20 1.89
C THR A 131 4.64 10.49 0.41
N ILE A 132 5.86 10.49 -0.09
CA ILE A 132 6.14 10.62 -1.52
C ILE A 132 6.55 9.25 -2.01
N HIS A 133 5.89 8.73 -3.03
CA HIS A 133 6.09 7.39 -3.56
C HIS A 133 6.42 7.41 -5.05
N ASN A 134 6.94 6.30 -5.57
CA ASN A 134 7.36 6.14 -6.96
C ASN A 134 8.42 7.17 -7.42
N LEU A 135 9.33 7.58 -6.52
CA LEU A 135 10.38 8.56 -6.82
C LEU A 135 11.33 8.13 -7.96
N GLN A 136 11.42 6.83 -8.25
CA GLN A 136 12.19 6.27 -9.35
C GLN A 136 11.56 6.52 -10.74
N ARG A 137 10.28 6.87 -10.79
CA ARG A 137 9.55 7.11 -12.02
C ARG A 137 8.76 8.40 -11.91
N TRP A 138 9.20 9.46 -12.55
CA TRP A 138 8.54 10.76 -12.46
C TRP A 138 7.17 10.77 -13.15
N ASP A 139 7.06 10.15 -14.33
CA ASP A 139 5.81 10.15 -15.08
C ASP A 139 4.86 9.07 -14.56
N LEU A 140 3.83 9.51 -13.84
CA LEU A 140 2.70 8.72 -13.36
C LEU A 140 1.41 9.07 -14.13
N SER A 141 1.52 9.66 -15.32
CA SER A 141 0.34 9.92 -16.14
C SER A 141 -0.27 8.60 -16.61
N TYR A 142 -1.59 8.52 -16.51
CA TYR A 142 -2.38 7.44 -17.10
C TYR A 142 -3.22 8.07 -18.21
N PRO A 143 -3.28 7.50 -19.42
CA PRO A 143 -4.15 8.01 -20.46
C PRO A 143 -5.60 7.88 -19.98
N THR A 144 -6.17 8.99 -19.57
CA THR A 144 -7.61 9.12 -19.30
C THR A 144 -8.29 9.65 -20.56
N ALA A 145 -9.53 9.26 -20.80
CA ALA A 145 -10.31 9.72 -21.97
C ALA A 145 -10.34 11.26 -22.13
N SER A 146 -10.11 12.03 -21.05
CA SER A 146 -9.95 13.48 -21.07
C SER A 146 -8.55 13.95 -21.52
N GLN A 147 -7.54 13.07 -21.52
CA GLN A 147 -6.18 13.37 -21.98
C GLN A 147 -5.98 13.06 -23.47
N ASP A 148 -6.84 12.26 -24.08
CA ASP A 148 -6.89 12.07 -25.55
C ASP A 148 -7.19 13.37 -26.30
N LEU A 149 -7.59 14.43 -25.60
CA LEU A 149 -7.76 15.80 -26.10
C LEU A 149 -6.48 16.64 -26.02
N GLY A 150 -5.30 16.04 -25.80
CA GLY A 150 -3.99 16.71 -25.86
C GLY A 150 -3.58 17.49 -24.61
N GLY A 151 -4.23 17.27 -23.48
CA GLY A 151 -3.88 17.91 -22.20
C GLY A 151 -2.66 17.28 -21.55
N GLN A 152 -1.50 17.94 -21.62
CA GLN A 152 -0.34 17.52 -20.82
C GLN A 152 -0.60 17.72 -19.34
N VAL A 153 -0.27 16.71 -18.53
CA VAL A 153 -0.30 16.82 -17.06
C VAL A 153 0.70 17.86 -16.61
N LYS A 154 0.25 18.88 -15.89
CA LYS A 154 1.11 19.94 -15.40
C LYS A 154 2.08 19.39 -14.35
N TRP A 155 3.32 19.92 -14.30
CA TRP A 155 4.37 19.43 -13.41
C TRP A 155 3.95 19.39 -11.91
N TYR A 156 3.19 20.36 -11.46
CA TYR A 156 2.70 20.41 -10.07
C TYR A 156 1.62 19.34 -9.78
N ASP A 157 0.74 19.04 -10.75
CA ASP A 157 -0.21 17.93 -10.63
C ASP A 157 0.56 16.60 -10.53
N MET A 158 1.62 16.45 -11.33
CA MET A 158 2.51 15.29 -11.26
C MET A 158 3.16 15.15 -9.88
N LEU A 159 3.65 16.24 -9.29
CA LEU A 159 4.19 16.24 -7.92
C LEU A 159 3.15 15.77 -6.88
N PHE A 160 1.90 16.25 -6.99
CA PHE A 160 0.83 15.83 -6.10
C PHE A 160 0.43 14.37 -6.32
N ARG A 161 0.55 13.83 -7.55
CA ARG A 161 0.32 12.40 -7.83
C ARG A 161 1.31 11.48 -7.11
N HIS A 162 2.51 11.96 -6.83
CA HIS A 162 3.48 11.24 -6.00
C HIS A 162 3.18 11.33 -4.51
N THR A 163 2.28 12.22 -4.07
CA THR A 163 2.15 12.58 -2.67
C THR A 163 0.86 12.07 -2.04
N ILE A 164 0.99 11.47 -0.86
CA ILE A 164 -0.11 11.12 0.02
C ILE A 164 0.04 11.96 1.29
N PHE A 165 -1.01 12.69 1.65
CA PHE A 165 -1.09 13.45 2.88
C PHE A 165 -1.87 12.70 3.93
N SER A 166 -1.47 12.82 5.19
CA SER A 166 -2.23 12.31 6.33
C SER A 166 -2.28 13.31 7.48
N LEU A 167 -3.38 13.26 8.20
CA LEU A 167 -3.59 13.97 9.44
C LEU A 167 -4.06 12.96 10.48
N ASP A 168 -3.27 12.80 11.53
CA ASP A 168 -3.63 11.92 12.64
C ASP A 168 -3.99 12.75 13.88
N ILE A 169 -5.03 12.33 14.56
CA ILE A 169 -5.41 12.80 15.90
C ILE A 169 -4.97 11.72 16.89
N ILE A 170 -3.94 12.03 17.69
CA ILE A 170 -3.37 11.09 18.66
C ILE A 170 -3.33 11.77 20.03
N PRO A 171 -4.29 11.50 20.92
CA PRO A 171 -4.29 12.03 22.26
C PRO A 171 -3.03 11.65 23.05
N LYS A 172 -2.73 12.37 24.11
CA LYS A 172 -1.56 12.11 24.97
C LYS A 172 -1.56 10.70 25.59
N SER A 173 -2.73 10.11 25.77
CA SER A 173 -2.86 8.73 26.29
C SER A 173 -2.41 7.66 25.30
N GLU A 174 -2.31 8.00 23.99
CA GLU A 174 -2.00 7.07 22.87
C GLU A 174 -2.87 5.80 22.84
N ARG A 175 -4.02 5.82 23.55
CA ARG A 175 -4.94 4.68 23.61
C ARG A 175 -5.79 4.54 22.35
N PHE A 176 -6.02 5.65 21.67
CA PHE A 176 -6.73 5.63 20.38
C PHE A 176 -6.09 6.63 19.41
N TYR A 177 -6.33 6.43 18.14
CA TYR A 177 -5.97 7.37 17.09
C TYR A 177 -7.05 7.41 16.04
N LEU A 178 -7.15 8.54 15.35
CA LEU A 178 -7.97 8.73 14.18
C LEU A 178 -7.09 9.30 13.08
N THR A 179 -7.17 8.75 11.87
CA THR A 179 -6.37 9.16 10.71
C THR A 179 -7.28 9.53 9.56
N LEU A 180 -7.06 10.70 8.99
CA LEU A 180 -7.60 11.11 7.70
C LEU A 180 -6.44 11.14 6.69
N SER A 181 -6.59 10.54 5.53
CA SER A 181 -5.58 10.60 4.47
C SER A 181 -6.17 10.97 3.12
N TYR A 182 -5.33 11.59 2.29
CA TYR A 182 -5.66 12.01 0.95
C TYR A 182 -4.58 11.59 -0.04
N ASN A 183 -4.96 10.85 -1.07
CA ASN A 183 -4.11 10.41 -2.17
C ASN A 183 -4.59 11.08 -3.46
N HIS A 184 -3.82 12.05 -3.95
CA HIS A 184 -4.17 12.84 -5.12
C HIS A 184 -4.19 12.00 -6.40
N ARG A 185 -3.25 11.09 -6.57
CA ARG A 185 -3.21 10.18 -7.72
C ARG A 185 -4.49 9.36 -7.83
N ARG A 186 -4.90 8.72 -6.73
CA ARG A 186 -6.16 7.95 -6.69
C ARG A 186 -7.36 8.84 -7.02
N ARG A 187 -7.37 10.07 -6.53
CA ARG A 187 -8.40 11.05 -6.88
C ARG A 187 -8.46 11.30 -8.38
N ALA A 188 -7.29 11.61 -8.99
CA ALA A 188 -7.19 11.94 -10.40
C ALA A 188 -7.54 10.76 -11.33
N GLU A 189 -7.16 9.53 -10.95
CA GLU A 189 -7.38 8.33 -11.77
C GLU A 189 -8.79 7.72 -11.61
N MET A 190 -9.41 7.84 -10.42
CA MET A 190 -10.66 7.15 -10.09
C MET A 190 -11.88 8.07 -10.08
N GLN A 191 -11.71 9.37 -10.29
CA GLN A 191 -12.82 10.31 -10.37
C GLN A 191 -13.42 10.31 -11.78
N LEU A 192 -14.71 10.00 -11.88
CA LEU A 192 -15.50 10.19 -13.10
C LEU A 192 -15.91 11.66 -13.22
N ALA A 193 -15.84 12.24 -14.43
CA ALA A 193 -16.06 13.67 -14.69
C ALA A 193 -17.43 14.18 -14.18
N ASP A 194 -18.47 13.36 -14.30
CA ASP A 194 -19.86 13.77 -13.96
C ASP A 194 -20.33 13.29 -12.58
N GLN A 195 -19.44 12.71 -11.76
CA GLN A 195 -19.85 12.10 -10.50
C GLN A 195 -19.00 12.55 -9.31
N ARG A 196 -19.67 13.08 -8.27
CA ARG A 196 -19.00 13.34 -6.99
C ARG A 196 -18.69 12.03 -6.27
N SER A 197 -17.44 11.85 -5.89
CA SER A 197 -16.98 10.71 -5.10
C SER A 197 -15.94 11.14 -4.06
N LEU A 198 -15.77 10.34 -3.01
CA LEU A 198 -14.69 10.51 -2.03
C LEU A 198 -13.42 9.75 -2.44
N ALA A 199 -13.30 9.36 -3.72
CA ALA A 199 -12.09 8.73 -4.23
C ALA A 199 -10.85 9.55 -3.86
N GLY A 200 -9.81 8.88 -3.41
CA GLY A 200 -8.59 9.51 -2.89
C GLY A 200 -8.62 9.82 -1.39
N PHE A 201 -9.78 9.87 -0.73
CA PHE A 201 -9.85 10.00 0.73
C PHE A 201 -9.93 8.62 1.40
N ALA A 202 -9.28 8.50 2.55
CA ALA A 202 -9.45 7.37 3.44
C ALA A 202 -9.51 7.84 4.91
N LEU A 203 -10.35 7.18 5.68
CA LEU A 203 -10.52 7.42 7.11
C LEU A 203 -10.16 6.13 7.84
N GLY A 204 -9.33 6.24 8.85
CA GLY A 204 -8.93 5.12 9.68
C GLY A 204 -8.90 5.50 11.15
N GLY A 205 -8.87 4.49 12.00
CA GLY A 205 -8.71 4.69 13.43
C GLY A 205 -8.41 3.40 14.13
N GLY A 206 -7.99 3.49 15.37
CA GLY A 206 -7.72 2.31 16.15
C GLY A 206 -7.62 2.60 17.64
N VAL A 207 -7.67 1.52 18.39
CA VAL A 207 -7.57 1.53 19.84
C VAL A 207 -6.46 0.59 20.30
N ARG A 208 -5.76 1.01 21.36
CA ARG A 208 -4.76 0.20 22.06
C ARG A 208 -5.32 -0.20 23.42
N ILE A 209 -5.53 -1.50 23.58
CA ILE A 209 -6.01 -2.10 24.81
C ILE A 209 -4.88 -2.98 25.34
N TYR A 210 -4.14 -2.50 26.33
CA TYR A 210 -2.99 -3.18 26.92
C TYR A 210 -1.93 -3.52 25.83
N LYS A 211 -1.74 -4.78 25.47
CA LYS A 211 -0.78 -5.30 24.47
C LYS A 211 -1.41 -5.52 23.08
N LEU A 212 -2.71 -5.29 22.98
CA LEU A 212 -3.49 -5.49 21.76
C LEU A 212 -3.75 -4.14 21.10
N ARG A 213 -3.60 -4.09 19.77
CA ARG A 213 -4.01 -2.96 18.94
C ARG A 213 -5.03 -3.44 17.91
N LEU A 214 -6.17 -2.78 17.91
CA LEU A 214 -7.23 -2.96 16.92
C LEU A 214 -7.25 -1.73 16.03
N GLY A 215 -7.28 -1.93 14.74
CA GLY A 215 -7.41 -0.84 13.76
C GLY A 215 -8.50 -1.15 12.75
N PHE A 216 -9.14 -0.11 12.29
CA PHE A 216 -10.12 -0.15 11.22
C PHE A 216 -9.85 1.00 10.24
N ALA A 217 -10.01 0.75 8.95
CA ALA A 217 -9.91 1.78 7.93
C ALA A 217 -10.97 1.58 6.84
N PHE A 218 -11.40 2.70 6.31
CA PHE A 218 -12.37 2.80 5.23
C PHE A 218 -11.82 3.71 4.14
N SER A 219 -11.97 3.30 2.89
CA SER A 219 -11.69 4.15 1.74
C SER A 219 -12.67 3.86 0.61
N GLN A 220 -13.04 4.91 -0.11
CA GLN A 220 -13.79 4.78 -1.35
C GLN A 220 -12.81 4.79 -2.53
N LEU A 221 -12.87 3.75 -3.37
CA LEU A 221 -12.07 3.67 -4.60
C LEU A 221 -12.78 4.39 -5.74
N THR A 222 -14.01 3.98 -6.04
CA THR A 222 -14.90 4.60 -7.02
C THR A 222 -16.25 4.86 -6.36
N LYS A 223 -17.21 5.43 -7.09
CA LYS A 223 -18.56 5.68 -6.55
C LYS A 223 -19.23 4.42 -5.99
N SER A 224 -19.01 3.28 -6.59
CA SER A 224 -19.63 2.00 -6.23
C SER A 224 -18.70 1.01 -5.54
N SER A 225 -17.42 1.34 -5.38
CA SER A 225 -16.43 0.43 -4.80
C SER A 225 -15.83 1.02 -3.52
N TYR A 226 -15.95 0.25 -2.44
CA TYR A 226 -15.48 0.60 -1.10
C TYR A 226 -14.50 -0.46 -0.60
N VAL A 227 -13.50 -0.03 0.16
CA VAL A 227 -12.56 -0.92 0.83
C VAL A 227 -12.66 -0.72 2.33
N TYR A 228 -12.88 -1.82 3.03
CA TYR A 228 -12.85 -1.90 4.49
C TYR A 228 -11.65 -2.73 4.90
N GLN A 229 -10.88 -2.24 5.85
CA GLN A 229 -9.72 -2.94 6.38
C GLN A 229 -9.83 -3.03 7.90
N ALA A 230 -9.60 -4.20 8.44
CA ALA A 230 -9.45 -4.41 9.87
C ALA A 230 -8.05 -4.96 10.15
N SER A 231 -7.45 -4.53 11.24
CA SER A 231 -6.14 -4.98 11.67
C SER A 231 -6.14 -5.33 13.14
N LEU A 232 -5.42 -6.40 13.45
CA LEU A 232 -5.18 -6.88 14.81
C LEU A 232 -3.68 -7.07 14.98
N SER A 233 -3.10 -6.45 15.98
CA SER A 233 -1.67 -6.65 16.27
C SER A 233 -1.43 -6.88 17.77
N PHE A 234 -0.50 -7.80 18.06
CA PHE A 234 -0.07 -8.17 19.40
C PHE A 234 1.41 -7.80 19.58
N ASP A 235 1.73 -7.25 20.72
CA ASP A 235 3.12 -6.99 21.12
C ASP A 235 3.64 -8.22 21.89
N ILE A 236 4.29 -9.15 21.15
CA ILE A 236 4.82 -10.39 21.71
C ILE A 236 6.05 -10.11 22.58
N GLN A 237 6.87 -9.12 22.24
CA GLN A 237 8.09 -8.80 23.00
C GLN A 237 7.81 -8.37 24.44
N SER A 238 6.66 -7.74 24.64
CA SER A 238 6.19 -7.37 25.99
C SER A 238 5.56 -8.55 26.76
N MET A 239 5.33 -9.69 26.10
CA MET A 239 4.81 -10.91 26.76
C MET A 239 5.92 -11.82 27.28
N LEU A 240 7.15 -11.68 26.76
CA LEU A 240 8.31 -12.50 27.12
C LEU A 240 9.17 -11.87 28.23
N LYS A 241 8.78 -10.71 28.73
CA LYS A 241 9.33 -10.04 29.92
C LYS A 241 8.34 -10.15 31.07
#